data_bf7114632880f0bbb58382c75c3b9949
#
_entry.id   bf7114632880f0bbb58382c75c3b9949
#
_cell.length_a   1.000
_cell.length_b   1.000
_cell.length_c   1.000
_cell.angle_alpha   90.00
_cell.angle_beta   90.00
_cell.angle_gamma   90.00
#
_symmetry.space_group_name_H-M   'P 1'
#
loop_
_entity.id
_entity.type
_entity.pdbx_description
1 polymer ?
#
loop_
_entity_poly.entity_id
_entity_poly.type
_entity_poly.pdbx_seq_one_letter_code
_entity_poly.pdbx_strand_id
1 'polypeptide(L)'
;MNFLSLAVRTKRTVKETGIVALPLSAKEDYYLEERSKSVLSEPSYTNRRVTRQKNSLTALIDWCQITAKDVDLFTVITDILKIPLSLMELQNKGKGIVGHELVAGFDNIKILKPTGKMQYNGFQILMSGSGCRNYENFLVINKETWFDFFARVCQYHVNFPRIDLAIDDHKPYLNIPELIRLTKQGLISSQLRNYSENASGELSESIPVHKGNTLYLGSSNSDFRIVFYEKGYEQAEKFGKELDPNWNRYELRFRQERANKVVQELIARRDVAEIAMSVLNGKIRFLEQPENKSTSRKRLYPTYPPWELFMQDIEKIKLTIQPQKKTLDSIWNWLESSVAPSLKLFSKIGELDNCDYIQVLIEQAKMNDTQIKIYEDYKKSSKLPITERSYSDNE
;
A
#
# COMPACT_ATOMS: atom_id res chain seq x y z
N MET A 1 28.32 -28.74 -10.45
CA MET A 1 28.46 -28.76 -8.99
C MET A 1 27.10 -28.49 -8.40
N ASN A 2 26.56 -29.47 -7.69
CA ASN A 2 25.15 -29.51 -7.24
C ASN A 2 24.84 -28.48 -6.16
N PHE A 3 23.94 -27.56 -6.44
CA PHE A 3 23.36 -26.58 -5.48
C PHE A 3 22.15 -27.15 -4.69
N LEU A 4 22.00 -28.44 -4.56
CA LEU A 4 20.80 -29.09 -4.00
C LEU A 4 20.95 -29.67 -2.59
N SER A 5 21.99 -29.34 -1.83
CA SER A 5 22.23 -30.03 -0.55
C SER A 5 22.39 -29.15 0.69
N LEU A 6 21.73 -27.99 0.80
CA LEU A 6 21.75 -27.22 2.05
C LEU A 6 20.38 -26.60 2.39
N ALA A 7 19.36 -27.44 2.45
CA ALA A 7 18.10 -27.07 3.09
C ALA A 7 17.99 -27.82 4.44
N VAL A 8 18.83 -27.46 5.41
CA VAL A 8 18.58 -27.84 6.80
C VAL A 8 17.60 -26.82 7.37
N ARG A 9 16.33 -27.22 7.47
CA ARG A 9 15.27 -26.50 8.17
C ARG A 9 15.60 -26.40 9.66
N THR A 10 16.12 -25.28 10.12
CA THR A 10 16.06 -24.93 11.53
C THR A 10 14.84 -24.07 11.78
N LYS A 11 13.71 -24.71 12.12
CA LYS A 11 12.63 -24.02 12.83
C LYS A 11 13.15 -23.57 14.18
N ARG A 12 13.64 -22.34 14.28
CA ARG A 12 13.91 -21.72 15.58
C ARG A 12 12.68 -20.97 16.03
N THR A 13 12.16 -21.35 17.18
CA THR A 13 11.13 -20.63 17.94
C THR A 13 11.60 -19.20 18.21
N VAL A 14 10.70 -18.27 17.99
CA VAL A 14 10.86 -16.83 18.27
C VAL A 14 11.19 -16.66 19.75
N LYS A 15 12.39 -16.19 20.06
CA LYS A 15 12.76 -15.71 21.39
C LYS A 15 12.95 -14.20 21.34
N GLU A 16 12.14 -13.53 22.15
CA GLU A 16 12.35 -12.18 22.70
C GLU A 16 12.65 -11.04 21.69
N THR A 17 11.61 -10.60 21.01
CA THR A 17 11.62 -9.31 20.28
C THR A 17 10.63 -8.29 20.85
N GLY A 18 9.98 -8.57 21.99
CA GLY A 18 8.89 -7.74 22.50
C GLY A 18 7.59 -7.84 21.67
N ILE A 19 7.58 -8.69 20.62
CA ILE A 19 6.42 -8.99 19.81
C ILE A 19 5.94 -10.39 20.20
N VAL A 20 4.92 -10.45 21.05
CA VAL A 20 4.30 -11.71 21.44
C VAL A 20 3.39 -12.17 20.29
N ALA A 21 3.74 -13.27 19.66
CA ALA A 21 2.82 -13.95 18.76
C ALA A 21 1.63 -14.46 19.57
N LEU A 22 0.42 -14.03 19.26
CA LEU A 22 -0.79 -14.58 19.86
C LEU A 22 -1.02 -16.00 19.34
N PRO A 23 -1.38 -16.96 20.18
CA PRO A 23 -1.67 -18.32 19.72
C PRO A 23 -2.87 -18.31 18.77
N LEU A 24 -2.65 -18.85 17.58
CA LEU A 24 -3.62 -18.92 16.48
C LEU A 24 -4.92 -19.72 16.84
N SER A 25 -4.84 -20.63 17.79
CA SER A 25 -5.89 -21.63 18.06
C SER A 25 -7.17 -21.10 18.72
N ALA A 26 -7.15 -19.92 19.36
CA ALA A 26 -8.30 -19.42 20.11
C ALA A 26 -9.21 -18.46 19.31
N LYS A 27 -8.86 -18.13 18.07
CA LYS A 27 -9.58 -17.14 17.25
C LYS A 27 -10.01 -17.65 15.88
N GLU A 28 -9.62 -18.85 15.47
CA GLU A 28 -9.95 -19.40 14.16
C GLU A 28 -11.47 -19.56 13.95
N ASP A 29 -12.20 -20.02 14.97
CA ASP A 29 -13.64 -20.25 14.86
C ASP A 29 -14.45 -18.96 14.67
N TYR A 30 -14.05 -17.88 15.37
CA TYR A 30 -14.71 -16.58 15.23
C TYR A 30 -14.49 -15.94 13.84
N TYR A 31 -13.31 -16.11 13.27
CA TYR A 31 -12.96 -15.53 11.97
C TYR A 31 -13.48 -16.32 10.76
N LEU A 32 -13.74 -17.62 10.91
CA LEU A 32 -14.37 -18.43 9.89
C LEU A 32 -15.85 -18.06 9.68
N GLU A 33 -16.56 -17.69 10.74
CA GLU A 33 -17.94 -17.22 10.67
C GLU A 33 -18.08 -15.85 10.02
N GLU A 34 -17.15 -14.91 10.27
CA GLU A 34 -17.14 -13.61 9.58
C GLU A 34 -16.67 -13.72 8.12
N ARG A 35 -15.72 -14.62 7.80
CA ARG A 35 -15.32 -14.91 6.42
C ARG A 35 -16.48 -15.46 5.58
N SER A 36 -17.29 -16.33 6.14
CA SER A 36 -18.48 -16.87 5.44
C SER A 36 -19.55 -15.79 5.20
N LYS A 37 -19.67 -14.79 6.08
CA LYS A 37 -20.60 -13.66 5.90
C LYS A 37 -20.10 -12.62 4.90
N SER A 38 -18.80 -12.43 4.74
CA SER A 38 -18.24 -11.45 3.78
C SER A 38 -18.12 -11.99 2.35
N VAL A 39 -18.03 -13.30 2.16
CA VAL A 39 -17.94 -13.96 0.85
C VAL A 39 -19.34 -14.17 0.23
N LEU A 40 -20.42 -14.17 1.03
CA LEU A 40 -21.79 -14.44 0.58
C LEU A 40 -22.60 -13.20 0.19
N SER A 41 -22.02 -12.01 0.13
CA SER A 41 -22.73 -10.81 -0.31
C SER A 41 -22.18 -10.24 -1.62
N GLU A 42 -22.08 -11.05 -2.66
CA GLU A 42 -22.18 -10.51 -4.01
C GLU A 42 -23.66 -10.19 -4.29
N PRO A 43 -24.02 -8.93 -4.59
CA PRO A 43 -25.40 -8.59 -4.93
C PRO A 43 -25.73 -9.21 -6.28
N SER A 44 -26.72 -10.09 -6.30
CA SER A 44 -27.36 -10.55 -7.53
C SER A 44 -27.79 -9.32 -8.36
N TYR A 45 -27.47 -9.35 -9.64
CA TYR A 45 -27.93 -8.36 -10.63
C TYR A 45 -29.44 -8.43 -10.78
N THR A 46 -30.18 -7.71 -9.95
CA THR A 46 -31.56 -7.34 -10.24
C THR A 46 -31.62 -5.83 -10.43
N ASN A 47 -32.08 -5.45 -11.63
CA ASN A 47 -32.32 -4.11 -12.12
C ASN A 47 -33.25 -3.32 -11.18
N ARG A 48 -32.70 -2.68 -10.14
CA ARG A 48 -33.32 -1.54 -9.47
C ARG A 48 -32.24 -0.51 -9.23
N ARG A 49 -32.36 0.65 -9.86
CA ARG A 49 -31.61 1.87 -9.57
C ARG A 49 -31.79 2.25 -8.09
N VAL A 50 -31.01 1.64 -7.23
CA VAL A 50 -30.65 2.23 -5.95
C VAL A 50 -29.27 2.79 -6.19
N THR A 51 -29.18 4.10 -6.35
CA THR A 51 -27.93 4.85 -6.24
C THR A 51 -27.41 4.63 -4.81
N ARG A 52 -26.68 3.53 -4.59
CA ARG A 52 -25.81 3.41 -3.44
C ARG A 52 -24.82 4.55 -3.58
N GLN A 53 -24.88 5.55 -2.71
CA GLN A 53 -23.81 6.49 -2.51
C GLN A 53 -22.57 5.62 -2.21
N LYS A 54 -21.65 5.58 -3.17
CA LYS A 54 -20.36 4.94 -3.01
C LYS A 54 -19.71 5.71 -1.87
N ASN A 55 -19.36 5.04 -0.77
CA ASN A 55 -18.63 5.68 0.31
C ASN A 55 -17.42 6.40 -0.31
N SER A 56 -17.33 7.70 -0.09
CA SER A 56 -16.27 8.52 -0.69
C SER A 56 -14.90 8.23 -0.09
N LEU A 57 -14.90 7.65 1.10
CA LEU A 57 -13.70 7.37 1.89
C LEU A 57 -13.26 5.91 1.73
N THR A 58 -11.97 5.68 1.54
CA THR A 58 -11.36 4.34 1.55
C THR A 58 -10.06 4.34 2.34
N ALA A 59 -9.87 3.32 3.20
CA ALA A 59 -8.64 3.17 3.97
C ALA A 59 -7.72 2.13 3.33
N LEU A 60 -6.41 2.36 3.37
CA LEU A 60 -5.40 1.50 2.75
C LEU A 60 -4.05 1.55 3.47
N ILE A 61 -3.20 0.56 3.21
CA ILE A 61 -1.78 0.58 3.57
C ILE A 61 -1.02 1.26 2.42
N ASP A 62 -0.35 2.40 2.68
CA ASP A 62 0.32 3.19 1.64
C ASP A 62 1.86 3.11 1.70
N TRP A 63 2.40 2.55 2.75
CA TRP A 63 3.82 2.24 2.88
C TRP A 63 3.99 1.08 3.85
N CYS A 64 4.81 0.12 3.48
CA CYS A 64 5.21 -0.96 4.36
C CYS A 64 6.70 -1.23 4.20
N GLN A 65 7.45 -1.08 5.29
CA GLN A 65 8.87 -1.41 5.36
C GLN A 65 9.10 -2.40 6.48
N ILE A 66 9.81 -3.47 6.18
CA ILE A 66 10.08 -4.57 7.10
C ILE A 66 11.58 -4.84 7.10
N THR A 67 12.15 -5.05 8.27
CA THR A 67 13.50 -5.63 8.42
C THR A 67 13.34 -7.07 8.89
N ALA A 68 13.79 -8.03 8.09
CA ALA A 68 13.76 -9.45 8.44
C ALA A 68 15.19 -9.93 8.75
N LYS A 69 15.41 -10.41 9.97
CA LYS A 69 16.70 -10.90 10.47
C LYS A 69 16.70 -12.41 10.54
N ASP A 70 17.91 -13.00 10.54
CA ASP A 70 18.12 -14.44 10.70
C ASP A 70 17.38 -15.31 9.66
N VAL A 71 17.18 -14.77 8.47
CA VAL A 71 16.55 -15.43 7.31
C VAL A 71 17.42 -15.25 6.08
N ASP A 72 17.29 -16.15 5.12
CA ASP A 72 17.89 -16.02 3.80
C ASP A 72 16.95 -15.34 2.78
N LEU A 73 17.48 -14.97 1.62
CA LEU A 73 16.71 -14.30 0.57
C LEU A 73 15.55 -15.16 0.05
N PHE A 74 15.77 -16.49 -0.05
CA PHE A 74 14.74 -17.42 -0.51
C PHE A 74 13.54 -17.41 0.44
N THR A 75 13.78 -17.54 1.75
CA THR A 75 12.74 -17.44 2.79
C THR A 75 12.00 -16.11 2.75
N VAL A 76 12.72 -14.99 2.52
CA VAL A 76 12.07 -13.67 2.37
C VAL A 76 11.09 -13.66 1.21
N ILE A 77 11.47 -14.23 0.07
CA ILE A 77 10.62 -14.22 -1.14
C ILE A 77 9.46 -15.21 -1.01
N THR A 78 9.76 -16.48 -0.67
CA THR A 78 8.78 -17.57 -0.77
C THR A 78 7.88 -17.70 0.46
N ASP A 79 8.40 -17.46 1.64
CA ASP A 79 7.68 -17.71 2.89
C ASP A 79 7.13 -16.40 3.48
N ILE A 80 7.95 -15.33 3.52
CA ILE A 80 7.51 -14.03 4.05
C ILE A 80 6.62 -13.30 3.05
N LEU A 81 7.02 -13.15 1.80
CA LEU A 81 6.25 -12.44 0.78
C LEU A 81 5.26 -13.35 0.03
N LYS A 82 5.49 -14.65 -0.01
CA LYS A 82 4.73 -15.62 -0.83
C LYS A 82 4.64 -15.19 -2.30
N ILE A 83 5.74 -14.66 -2.82
CA ILE A 83 5.88 -14.33 -4.23
C ILE A 83 6.60 -15.50 -4.91
N PRO A 84 6.12 -16.01 -6.04
CA PRO A 84 6.84 -17.01 -6.81
C PRO A 84 8.24 -16.51 -7.18
N LEU A 85 9.27 -17.33 -6.94
CA LEU A 85 10.66 -16.94 -7.18
C LEU A 85 10.91 -16.56 -8.64
N SER A 86 10.19 -17.18 -9.56
CA SER A 86 10.25 -16.90 -11.00
C SER A 86 9.80 -15.50 -11.39
N LEU A 87 9.06 -14.81 -10.53
CA LEU A 87 8.62 -13.42 -10.74
C LEU A 87 9.59 -12.39 -10.17
N MET A 88 10.57 -12.81 -9.36
CA MET A 88 11.53 -11.90 -8.75
C MET A 88 12.73 -11.69 -9.66
N GLU A 89 13.00 -10.45 -9.99
CA GLU A 89 14.23 -10.05 -10.67
C GLU A 89 15.38 -10.04 -9.66
N LEU A 90 16.26 -11.03 -9.75
CA LEU A 90 17.46 -11.09 -8.91
C LEU A 90 18.53 -10.15 -9.50
N GLN A 91 19.06 -9.26 -8.69
CA GLN A 91 20.05 -8.27 -9.09
C GLN A 91 21.38 -8.50 -8.39
N ASN A 92 22.44 -8.54 -9.18
CA ASN A 92 23.81 -8.51 -8.68
C ASN A 92 24.28 -7.05 -8.61
N LYS A 93 24.24 -6.43 -7.43
CA LYS A 93 24.66 -5.03 -7.17
C LYS A 93 23.78 -3.95 -7.81
N GLY A 94 22.47 -4.05 -7.67
CA GLY A 94 21.54 -2.99 -8.06
C GLY A 94 21.69 -1.73 -7.20
N LYS A 95 21.31 -0.55 -7.73
CA LYS A 95 21.27 0.70 -6.96
C LYS A 95 20.29 0.56 -5.79
N GLY A 96 20.82 0.53 -4.55
CA GLY A 96 20.05 0.47 -3.32
C GLY A 96 19.87 1.84 -2.68
N ILE A 97 19.61 1.82 -1.38
CA ILE A 97 19.60 2.99 -0.50
C ILE A 97 20.92 3.01 0.29
N VAL A 98 21.25 4.14 0.89
CA VAL A 98 22.49 4.28 1.69
C VAL A 98 22.63 3.11 2.68
N GLY A 99 23.74 2.38 2.57
CA GLY A 99 24.05 1.22 3.40
C GLY A 99 23.37 -0.10 3.02
N HIS A 100 22.60 -0.13 1.91
CA HIS A 100 21.93 -1.33 1.39
C HIS A 100 22.05 -1.41 -0.12
N GLU A 101 22.17 -2.63 -0.65
CA GLU A 101 22.10 -2.92 -2.09
C GLU A 101 20.77 -3.60 -2.44
N LEU A 102 20.24 -3.34 -3.60
CA LEU A 102 19.06 -4.03 -4.13
C LEU A 102 19.50 -5.42 -4.60
N VAL A 103 18.90 -6.47 -4.04
CA VAL A 103 19.23 -7.86 -4.37
C VAL A 103 18.11 -8.61 -5.09
N ALA A 104 16.86 -8.18 -4.90
CA ALA A 104 15.73 -8.71 -5.63
C ALA A 104 14.60 -7.66 -5.70
N GLY A 105 13.80 -7.72 -6.74
CA GLY A 105 12.67 -6.82 -6.93
C GLY A 105 11.58 -7.41 -7.79
N PHE A 106 10.37 -6.89 -7.61
CA PHE A 106 9.22 -7.11 -8.47
C PHE A 106 8.41 -5.81 -8.52
N ASP A 107 8.38 -5.16 -9.67
CA ASP A 107 7.78 -3.82 -9.81
C ASP A 107 8.31 -2.85 -8.73
N ASN A 108 7.42 -2.36 -7.87
CA ASN A 108 7.76 -1.45 -6.78
C ASN A 108 7.95 -2.15 -5.43
N ILE A 109 8.06 -3.47 -5.40
CA ILE A 109 8.45 -4.28 -4.24
C ILE A 109 9.95 -4.48 -4.32
N LYS A 110 10.71 -4.05 -3.32
CA LYS A 110 12.17 -4.11 -3.30
C LYS A 110 12.66 -4.88 -2.09
N ILE A 111 13.62 -5.76 -2.31
CA ILE A 111 14.35 -6.47 -1.25
C ILE A 111 15.80 -5.99 -1.30
N LEU A 112 16.24 -5.42 -0.19
CA LEU A 112 17.54 -4.81 -0.05
C LEU A 112 18.36 -5.60 0.97
N LYS A 113 19.64 -5.82 0.67
CA LYS A 113 20.60 -6.45 1.56
C LYS A 113 21.49 -5.37 2.18
N PRO A 114 21.77 -5.41 3.48
CA PRO A 114 22.70 -4.49 4.12
C PRO A 114 24.13 -4.75 3.63
N THR A 115 24.90 -3.67 3.50
CA THR A 115 26.30 -3.69 3.05
C THR A 115 27.24 -3.20 4.13
N GLY A 116 28.51 -3.63 4.07
CA GLY A 116 29.56 -3.17 4.98
C GLY A 116 29.27 -3.50 6.46
N LYS A 117 29.44 -2.50 7.34
CA LYS A 117 29.25 -2.67 8.80
C LYS A 117 27.80 -2.97 9.21
N MET A 118 26.82 -2.78 8.32
CA MET A 118 25.40 -3.05 8.56
C MET A 118 24.99 -4.49 8.22
N GLN A 119 25.93 -5.35 7.88
CA GLN A 119 25.70 -6.72 7.37
C GLN A 119 24.78 -7.59 8.26
N TYR A 120 24.70 -7.28 9.56
CA TYR A 120 23.88 -8.01 10.54
C TYR A 120 22.45 -7.46 10.69
N ASN A 121 22.08 -6.39 9.96
CA ASN A 121 20.78 -5.75 10.13
C ASN A 121 19.60 -6.48 9.45
N GLY A 122 19.85 -7.56 8.73
CA GLY A 122 18.83 -8.34 8.03
C GLY A 122 18.39 -7.72 6.70
N PHE A 123 17.56 -8.43 5.95
CA PHE A 123 16.99 -7.93 4.71
C PHE A 123 15.94 -6.84 4.97
N GLN A 124 15.97 -5.80 4.14
CA GLN A 124 14.95 -4.76 4.11
C GLN A 124 13.96 -5.06 2.99
N ILE A 125 12.69 -5.22 3.32
CA ILE A 125 11.58 -5.30 2.36
C ILE A 125 10.95 -3.91 2.31
N LEU A 126 10.86 -3.33 1.13
CA LEU A 126 10.33 -1.98 0.93
C LEU A 126 9.21 -2.01 -0.09
N MET A 127 8.02 -1.61 0.34
CA MET A 127 6.83 -1.41 -0.46
C MET A 127 6.33 0.03 -0.29
N SER A 128 6.52 0.86 -1.30
CA SER A 128 5.90 2.21 -1.36
C SER A 128 4.43 2.09 -1.75
N GLY A 129 3.70 3.20 -1.88
CA GLY A 129 2.28 3.17 -2.27
C GLY A 129 1.99 2.28 -3.47
N SER A 130 2.73 2.43 -4.56
CA SER A 130 2.63 1.53 -5.73
C SER A 130 3.04 0.08 -5.39
N GLY A 131 4.08 -0.09 -4.56
CA GLY A 131 4.52 -1.42 -4.10
C GLY A 131 3.47 -2.12 -3.26
N CYS A 132 2.77 -1.38 -2.38
CA CYS A 132 1.65 -1.92 -1.60
C CYS A 132 0.51 -2.35 -2.54
N ARG A 133 0.16 -1.53 -3.56
CA ARG A 133 -0.86 -1.88 -4.57
C ARG A 133 -0.46 -3.13 -5.37
N ASN A 134 0.82 -3.26 -5.74
CA ASN A 134 1.33 -4.45 -6.43
C ASN A 134 1.27 -5.69 -5.53
N TYR A 135 1.62 -5.54 -4.24
CA TYR A 135 1.57 -6.64 -3.29
C TYR A 135 0.16 -7.13 -3.00
N GLU A 136 -0.85 -6.26 -3.05
CA GLU A 136 -2.25 -6.65 -2.89
C GLU A 136 -2.73 -7.67 -3.93
N ASN A 137 -2.11 -7.72 -5.12
CA ASN A 137 -2.41 -8.79 -6.10
C ASN A 137 -1.99 -10.16 -5.55
N PHE A 138 -0.83 -10.24 -4.86
CA PHE A 138 -0.39 -11.48 -4.22
C PHE A 138 -1.26 -11.85 -3.03
N LEU A 139 -1.71 -10.87 -2.25
CA LEU A 139 -2.67 -11.12 -1.18
C LEU A 139 -3.96 -11.75 -1.71
N VAL A 140 -4.50 -11.22 -2.81
CA VAL A 140 -5.70 -11.78 -3.46
C VAL A 140 -5.44 -13.20 -3.97
N ILE A 141 -4.31 -13.45 -4.64
CA ILE A 141 -3.93 -14.78 -5.15
C ILE A 141 -3.81 -15.78 -4.00
N ASN A 142 -3.20 -15.38 -2.90
CA ASN A 142 -2.99 -16.20 -1.72
C ASN A 142 -4.23 -16.28 -0.81
N LYS A 143 -5.36 -15.60 -1.17
CA LYS A 143 -6.56 -15.47 -0.34
C LYS A 143 -6.25 -14.91 1.06
N GLU A 144 -5.33 -14.00 1.15
CA GLU A 144 -4.87 -13.33 2.36
C GLU A 144 -5.29 -11.86 2.35
N THR A 145 -5.38 -11.28 3.53
CA THR A 145 -5.48 -9.84 3.77
C THR A 145 -4.14 -9.27 4.24
N TRP A 146 -4.01 -7.95 4.33
CA TRP A 146 -2.87 -7.31 4.99
C TRP A 146 -2.69 -7.80 6.43
N PHE A 147 -3.77 -8.07 7.14
CA PHE A 147 -3.71 -8.55 8.52
C PHE A 147 -3.13 -9.96 8.62
N ASP A 148 -3.50 -10.85 7.69
CA ASP A 148 -2.95 -12.19 7.59
C ASP A 148 -1.45 -12.15 7.23
N PHE A 149 -1.08 -11.24 6.31
CA PHE A 149 0.31 -10.98 5.98
C PHE A 149 1.11 -10.54 7.21
N PHE A 150 0.65 -9.52 7.94
CA PHE A 150 1.33 -9.05 9.14
C PHE A 150 1.45 -10.14 10.21
N ALA A 151 0.39 -10.90 10.45
CA ALA A 151 0.42 -12.02 11.40
C ALA A 151 1.45 -13.09 11.01
N ARG A 152 1.57 -13.40 9.71
CA ARG A 152 2.57 -14.33 9.19
C ARG A 152 3.98 -13.79 9.31
N VAL A 153 4.21 -12.54 8.92
CA VAL A 153 5.52 -11.90 9.00
C VAL A 153 6.03 -11.83 10.43
N CYS A 154 5.16 -11.57 11.40
CA CYS A 154 5.51 -11.54 12.83
C CYS A 154 5.88 -12.91 13.42
N GLN A 155 5.79 -13.99 12.66
CA GLN A 155 6.32 -15.30 13.08
C GLN A 155 7.86 -15.39 12.90
N TYR A 156 8.45 -14.43 12.19
CA TYR A 156 9.89 -14.32 11.98
C TYR A 156 10.50 -13.23 12.85
N HIS A 157 11.82 -13.20 12.93
CA HIS A 157 12.53 -12.13 13.62
C HIS A 157 12.51 -10.85 12.79
N VAL A 158 11.44 -10.06 12.93
CA VAL A 158 11.20 -8.86 12.14
C VAL A 158 10.97 -7.63 13.01
N ASN A 159 11.19 -6.48 12.42
CA ASN A 159 10.66 -5.20 12.88
C ASN A 159 10.15 -4.37 11.70
N PHE A 160 9.32 -3.38 11.99
CA PHE A 160 8.74 -2.48 11.01
C PHE A 160 9.33 -1.07 11.17
N PRO A 161 10.35 -0.69 10.35
CA PRO A 161 10.91 0.66 10.38
C PRO A 161 9.89 1.74 10.03
N ARG A 162 8.92 1.41 9.13
CA ARG A 162 7.84 2.34 8.76
C ARG A 162 6.61 1.60 8.27
N ILE A 163 5.45 2.10 8.66
CA ILE A 163 4.16 1.80 8.08
C ILE A 163 3.34 3.08 7.94
N ASP A 164 2.68 3.27 6.79
CA ASP A 164 1.78 4.39 6.58
C ASP A 164 0.37 3.86 6.32
N LEU A 165 -0.58 4.36 7.10
CA LEU A 165 -2.00 4.17 6.88
C LEU A 165 -2.52 5.38 6.12
N ALA A 166 -3.30 5.18 5.07
CA ALA A 166 -3.86 6.28 4.31
C ALA A 166 -5.37 6.17 4.17
N ILE A 167 -6.02 7.31 4.09
CA ILE A 167 -7.44 7.47 3.81
C ILE A 167 -7.56 8.29 2.53
N ASP A 168 -8.12 7.71 1.50
CA ASP A 168 -8.49 8.40 0.27
C ASP A 168 -9.89 8.96 0.40
N ASP A 169 -10.03 10.22 0.02
CA ASP A 169 -11.29 10.98 0.04
C ASP A 169 -11.54 11.54 -1.36
N HIS A 170 -12.53 10.96 -2.06
CA HIS A 170 -12.94 11.36 -3.42
C HIS A 170 -14.14 12.33 -3.45
N LYS A 171 -14.59 12.77 -2.28
CA LYS A 171 -15.56 13.87 -2.09
C LYS A 171 -15.11 14.68 -0.89
N PRO A 172 -14.10 15.54 -1.05
CA PRO A 172 -13.32 16.05 0.06
C PRO A 172 -14.19 16.63 1.17
N TYR A 173 -14.16 15.99 2.34
CA TYR A 173 -14.66 16.57 3.58
C TYR A 173 -13.80 17.76 3.99
N LEU A 174 -12.49 17.64 3.72
CA LEU A 174 -11.48 18.59 4.21
C LEU A 174 -10.84 19.30 3.00
N ASN A 175 -10.94 20.62 2.99
CA ASN A 175 -10.23 21.46 2.05
C ASN A 175 -8.80 21.70 2.56
N ILE A 176 -7.77 21.25 1.81
CA ILE A 176 -6.37 21.29 2.26
C ILE A 176 -5.87 22.74 2.46
N PRO A 177 -6.10 23.69 1.52
CA PRO A 177 -5.80 25.12 1.75
C PRO A 177 -6.42 25.67 3.04
N GLU A 178 -7.65 25.29 3.34
CA GLU A 178 -8.34 25.73 4.56
C GLU A 178 -7.70 25.15 5.82
N LEU A 179 -7.32 23.85 5.84
CA LEU A 179 -6.59 23.26 6.94
C LEU A 179 -5.25 23.97 7.20
N ILE A 180 -4.55 24.38 6.12
CA ILE A 180 -3.32 25.17 6.19
C ILE A 180 -3.61 26.51 6.86
N ARG A 181 -4.67 27.21 6.41
CA ARG A 181 -5.10 28.50 6.98
C ARG A 181 -5.42 28.37 8.47
N LEU A 182 -6.23 27.40 8.85
CA LEU A 182 -6.59 27.14 10.26
C LEU A 182 -5.34 26.84 11.11
N THR A 183 -4.40 26.06 10.57
CA THR A 183 -3.14 25.75 11.26
C THR A 183 -2.31 27.01 11.50
N LYS A 184 -2.14 27.87 10.49
CA LYS A 184 -1.43 29.15 10.58
C LYS A 184 -2.06 30.11 11.58
N GLN A 185 -3.37 30.13 11.66
CA GLN A 185 -4.11 30.96 12.65
C GLN A 185 -4.13 30.34 14.05
N GLY A 186 -3.51 29.17 14.22
CA GLY A 186 -3.53 28.47 15.50
C GLY A 186 -4.89 27.86 15.87
N LEU A 187 -5.81 27.75 14.93
CA LEU A 187 -7.12 27.10 15.09
C LEU A 187 -7.01 25.59 14.94
N ILE A 188 -6.07 25.02 15.68
CA ILE A 188 -5.84 23.59 15.81
C ILE A 188 -5.44 23.27 17.27
N SER A 189 -6.06 22.22 17.82
CA SER A 189 -5.59 21.57 19.05
C SER A 189 -4.78 20.35 18.63
N SER A 190 -3.50 20.30 19.01
CA SER A 190 -2.60 19.25 18.54
C SER A 190 -1.58 18.86 19.60
N GLN A 191 -1.30 17.56 19.71
CA GLN A 191 -0.14 17.05 20.44
C GLN A 191 1.15 17.14 19.60
N LEU A 192 1.04 17.40 18.29
CA LEU A 192 2.17 17.61 17.38
C LEU A 192 2.52 19.09 17.39
N ARG A 193 3.80 19.40 17.70
CA ARG A 193 4.23 20.80 17.90
C ARG A 193 4.67 21.50 16.62
N ASN A 194 5.13 20.71 15.63
CA ASN A 194 5.66 21.23 14.38
C ASN A 194 4.66 21.05 13.25
N TYR A 195 4.61 22.01 12.34
CA TYR A 195 3.95 21.84 11.06
C TYR A 195 4.85 22.39 9.94
N SER A 196 4.61 21.94 8.75
CA SER A 196 5.14 22.53 7.51
C SER A 196 4.11 22.38 6.41
N GLU A 197 4.20 23.24 5.41
CA GLU A 197 3.34 23.19 4.23
C GLU A 197 4.19 23.20 2.96
N ASN A 198 3.63 22.67 1.91
CA ASN A 198 4.18 22.78 0.56
C ASN A 198 3.04 23.12 -0.39
N ALA A 199 3.24 24.17 -1.19
CA ALA A 199 2.36 24.55 -2.27
C ALA A 199 3.16 24.46 -3.56
N SER A 200 2.66 23.72 -4.54
CA SER A 200 3.27 23.56 -5.85
C SER A 200 2.45 24.31 -6.89
N GLY A 201 3.14 24.94 -7.84
CA GLY A 201 2.51 25.65 -8.95
C GLY A 201 3.46 25.71 -10.15
N GLU A 202 2.89 25.92 -11.33
CA GLU A 202 3.61 26.13 -12.56
C GLU A 202 3.38 27.55 -13.06
N LEU A 203 4.47 28.23 -13.42
CA LEU A 203 4.39 29.56 -14.02
C LEU A 203 4.01 29.42 -15.50
N SER A 204 2.78 29.81 -15.84
CA SER A 204 2.35 29.95 -17.22
C SER A 204 2.42 31.41 -17.65
N GLU A 205 2.32 31.66 -18.95
CA GLU A 205 2.41 33.02 -19.51
C GLU A 205 1.34 34.00 -19.00
N SER A 206 0.21 33.47 -18.56
CA SER A 206 -0.96 34.28 -18.14
C SER A 206 -1.24 34.23 -16.66
N ILE A 207 -1.46 33.02 -16.09
CA ILE A 207 -1.86 32.81 -14.70
C ILE A 207 -1.14 31.57 -14.18
N PRO A 208 -0.52 31.65 -12.96
CA PRO A 208 0.08 30.46 -12.35
C PRO A 208 -0.93 29.31 -12.18
N VAL A 209 -0.56 28.12 -12.62
CA VAL A 209 -1.38 26.92 -12.52
C VAL A 209 -1.10 26.22 -11.22
N HIS A 210 -2.15 25.95 -10.44
CA HIS A 210 -2.05 25.18 -9.19
C HIS A 210 -1.69 23.72 -9.44
N LYS A 211 -0.70 23.19 -8.70
CA LYS A 211 -0.20 21.79 -8.81
C LYS A 211 -0.34 20.99 -7.50
N GLY A 212 -1.04 21.53 -6.52
CA GLY A 212 -1.38 20.85 -5.28
C GLY A 212 -0.76 21.44 -4.03
N ASN A 213 -1.45 21.23 -2.92
CA ASN A 213 -1.05 21.63 -1.56
C ASN A 213 -0.83 20.41 -0.67
N THR A 214 0.09 20.54 0.28
CA THR A 214 0.34 19.55 1.31
C THR A 214 0.52 20.21 2.66
N LEU A 215 -0.19 19.74 3.68
CA LEU A 215 0.00 20.10 5.08
C LEU A 215 0.63 18.93 5.81
N TYR A 216 1.74 19.18 6.47
CA TYR A 216 2.41 18.23 7.34
C TYR A 216 2.25 18.64 8.79
N LEU A 217 1.82 17.73 9.64
CA LEU A 217 1.79 17.89 11.09
C LEU A 217 2.77 16.90 11.73
N GLY A 218 3.71 17.41 12.52
CA GLY A 218 4.83 16.65 13.07
C GLY A 218 6.13 16.88 12.32
N SER A 219 7.27 16.71 13.00
CA SER A 219 8.61 16.85 12.43
C SER A 219 8.88 15.76 11.40
N SER A 220 9.73 16.05 10.40
CA SER A 220 10.21 15.07 9.42
C SER A 220 10.95 13.89 10.06
N ASN A 221 11.61 14.11 11.19
CA ASN A 221 12.40 13.11 11.93
C ASN A 221 11.60 12.42 13.05
N SER A 222 10.31 12.77 13.22
CA SER A 222 9.46 12.19 14.25
C SER A 222 9.06 10.76 13.90
N ASP A 223 8.85 9.94 14.94
CA ASP A 223 8.29 8.59 14.81
C ASP A 223 6.82 8.58 14.39
N PHE A 224 6.17 9.76 14.41
CA PHE A 224 4.81 9.91 13.96
C PHE A 224 4.62 11.26 13.26
N ARG A 225 3.95 11.23 12.11
CA ARG A 225 3.61 12.40 11.31
C ARG A 225 2.26 12.20 10.63
N ILE A 226 1.47 13.26 10.52
CA ILE A 226 0.24 13.29 9.73
C ILE A 226 0.49 14.14 8.49
N VAL A 227 -0.06 13.72 7.36
CA VAL A 227 0.04 14.43 6.08
C VAL A 227 -1.33 14.52 5.46
N PHE A 228 -1.76 15.73 5.12
CA PHE A 228 -2.97 16.00 4.34
C PHE A 228 -2.57 16.60 3.01
N TYR A 229 -3.01 16.03 1.89
CA TYR A 229 -2.63 16.56 0.59
C TYR A 229 -3.63 16.25 -0.52
N GLU A 230 -3.56 17.08 -1.57
CA GLU A 230 -4.38 16.97 -2.77
C GLU A 230 -3.78 15.90 -3.70
N LYS A 231 -4.22 14.64 -3.50
CA LYS A 231 -3.69 13.43 -4.17
C LYS A 231 -3.89 13.43 -5.68
N GLY A 232 -4.99 14.01 -6.16
CA GLY A 232 -5.30 14.07 -7.58
C GLY A 232 -4.21 14.81 -8.36
N TYR A 233 -3.69 15.93 -7.84
CA TYR A 233 -2.59 16.68 -8.46
C TYR A 233 -1.29 15.85 -8.48
N GLU A 234 -0.96 15.16 -7.39
CA GLU A 234 0.21 14.27 -7.38
C GLU A 234 0.11 13.15 -8.43
N GLN A 235 -1.08 12.60 -8.64
CA GLN A 235 -1.29 11.54 -9.63
C GLN A 235 -1.20 12.06 -11.06
N ALA A 236 -1.73 13.25 -11.32
CA ALA A 236 -1.63 13.90 -12.61
C ALA A 236 -0.16 14.21 -12.95
N GLU A 237 0.60 14.78 -12.00
CA GLU A 237 2.00 15.16 -12.21
C GLU A 237 2.93 13.96 -12.40
N LYS A 238 2.83 12.95 -11.50
CA LYS A 238 3.76 11.81 -11.51
C LYS A 238 3.49 10.76 -12.57
N PHE A 239 2.22 10.59 -12.95
CA PHE A 239 1.79 9.46 -13.77
C PHE A 239 1.03 9.87 -15.03
N GLY A 240 0.96 11.18 -15.33
CA GLY A 240 0.23 11.70 -16.51
C GLY A 240 -1.26 11.35 -16.49
N LYS A 241 -1.85 11.08 -15.32
CA LYS A 241 -3.26 10.74 -15.21
C LYS A 241 -4.12 11.99 -15.38
N GLU A 242 -5.37 11.79 -15.81
CA GLU A 242 -6.37 12.84 -15.77
C GLU A 242 -6.50 13.40 -14.35
N LEU A 243 -6.52 14.73 -14.23
CA LEU A 243 -6.61 15.40 -12.95
C LEU A 243 -7.97 15.16 -12.29
N ASP A 244 -7.96 14.55 -11.11
CA ASP A 244 -9.11 14.50 -10.20
C ASP A 244 -8.91 15.51 -9.06
N PRO A 245 -9.42 16.75 -9.18
CA PRO A 245 -9.23 17.79 -8.17
C PRO A 245 -9.96 17.48 -6.85
N ASN A 246 -10.86 16.50 -6.86
CA ASN A 246 -11.64 16.09 -5.70
C ASN A 246 -11.00 14.90 -4.95
N TRP A 247 -9.79 14.49 -5.32
CA TRP A 247 -9.12 13.41 -4.62
C TRP A 247 -8.09 13.94 -3.63
N ASN A 248 -8.44 13.88 -2.35
CA ASN A 248 -7.51 14.14 -1.24
C ASN A 248 -7.04 12.83 -0.62
N ARG A 249 -5.87 12.86 0.02
CA ARG A 249 -5.35 11.76 0.84
C ARG A 249 -4.86 12.28 2.19
N TYR A 250 -5.17 11.50 3.22
CA TYR A 250 -4.76 11.75 4.59
C TYR A 250 -3.91 10.58 5.06
N GLU A 251 -2.61 10.81 5.34
CA GLU A 251 -1.67 9.76 5.72
C GLU A 251 -1.25 9.88 7.18
N LEU A 252 -1.22 8.75 7.85
CA LEU A 252 -0.68 8.56 9.19
C LEU A 252 0.62 7.76 9.04
N ARG A 253 1.76 8.44 9.18
CA ARG A 253 3.09 7.85 9.01
C ARG A 253 3.67 7.46 10.35
N PHE A 254 3.85 6.17 10.57
CA PHE A 254 4.44 5.60 11.79
C PHE A 254 5.82 5.05 11.50
N ARG A 255 6.76 5.29 12.42
CA ARG A 255 8.12 4.81 12.32
C ARG A 255 8.54 4.10 13.60
N GLN A 256 9.58 3.26 13.48
CA GLN A 256 10.25 2.58 14.56
C GLN A 256 9.26 1.85 15.50
N GLU A 257 9.37 2.05 16.81
CA GLU A 257 8.50 1.40 17.79
C GLU A 257 7.01 1.65 17.58
N ARG A 258 6.64 2.84 17.09
CA ARG A 258 5.24 3.17 16.80
C ARG A 258 4.71 2.36 15.62
N ALA A 259 5.53 2.11 14.60
CA ALA A 259 5.16 1.26 13.47
C ALA A 259 4.92 -0.18 13.94
N ASN A 260 5.80 -0.73 14.80
CA ASN A 260 5.60 -2.05 15.37
C ASN A 260 4.31 -2.14 16.18
N LYS A 261 4.00 -1.15 17.03
CA LYS A 261 2.74 -1.11 17.80
C LYS A 261 1.52 -1.06 16.89
N VAL A 262 1.53 -0.24 15.84
CA VAL A 262 0.42 -0.17 14.88
C VAL A 262 0.22 -1.49 14.15
N VAL A 263 1.28 -2.20 13.78
CA VAL A 263 1.15 -3.54 13.17
C VAL A 263 0.50 -4.52 14.14
N GLN A 264 0.85 -4.49 15.43
CA GLN A 264 0.18 -5.33 16.44
C GLN A 264 -1.33 -5.00 16.56
N GLU A 265 -1.68 -3.72 16.58
CA GLU A 265 -3.09 -3.28 16.59
C GLU A 265 -3.82 -3.71 15.30
N LEU A 266 -3.17 -3.63 14.13
CA LEU A 266 -3.73 -4.09 12.86
C LEU A 266 -4.01 -5.60 12.87
N ILE A 267 -3.10 -6.41 13.43
CA ILE A 267 -3.31 -7.85 13.59
C ILE A 267 -4.47 -8.13 14.55
N ALA A 268 -4.52 -7.42 15.68
CA ALA A 268 -5.50 -7.66 16.75
C ALA A 268 -6.91 -7.20 16.37
N ARG A 269 -7.04 -6.00 15.79
CA ARG A 269 -8.36 -5.38 15.50
C ARG A 269 -8.86 -5.67 14.10
N ARG A 270 -7.96 -5.91 13.15
CA ARG A 270 -8.26 -6.11 11.73
C ARG A 270 -9.08 -4.95 11.12
N ASP A 271 -8.88 -3.73 11.63
CA ASP A 271 -9.57 -2.52 11.18
C ASP A 271 -8.60 -1.32 11.11
N VAL A 272 -8.31 -0.86 9.90
CA VAL A 272 -7.43 0.30 9.65
C VAL A 272 -8.14 1.60 10.02
N ALA A 273 -9.45 1.68 9.76
CA ALA A 273 -10.22 2.89 9.98
C ALA A 273 -10.35 3.20 11.47
N GLU A 274 -10.65 2.17 12.29
CA GLU A 274 -10.70 2.31 13.75
C GLU A 274 -9.37 2.81 14.33
N ILE A 275 -8.25 2.24 13.85
CA ILE A 275 -6.91 2.66 14.29
C ILE A 275 -6.64 4.10 13.86
N ALA A 276 -6.91 4.44 12.58
CA ALA A 276 -6.69 5.79 12.06
C ALA A 276 -7.52 6.84 12.82
N MET A 277 -8.80 6.55 13.05
CA MET A 277 -9.71 7.40 13.82
C MET A 277 -9.23 7.61 15.25
N SER A 278 -8.88 6.52 15.94
CA SER A 278 -8.37 6.58 17.32
C SER A 278 -7.12 7.45 17.42
N VAL A 279 -6.20 7.32 16.45
CA VAL A 279 -4.98 8.12 16.40
C VAL A 279 -5.28 9.58 16.09
N LEU A 280 -6.12 9.88 15.11
CA LEU A 280 -6.50 11.25 14.75
C LEU A 280 -7.17 11.95 15.92
N ASN A 281 -8.19 11.34 16.54
CA ASN A 281 -8.87 11.88 17.71
C ASN A 281 -7.92 12.17 18.88
N GLY A 282 -6.96 11.28 19.11
CA GLY A 282 -5.98 11.45 20.19
C GLY A 282 -4.90 12.48 19.89
N LYS A 283 -4.69 12.88 18.64
CA LYS A 283 -3.54 13.72 18.23
C LYS A 283 -3.90 15.12 17.80
N ILE A 284 -5.02 15.31 17.09
CA ILE A 284 -5.39 16.59 16.50
C ILE A 284 -6.89 16.81 16.51
N ARG A 285 -7.28 18.10 16.53
CA ARG A 285 -8.65 18.57 16.29
C ARG A 285 -8.57 19.96 15.67
N PHE A 286 -9.15 20.15 14.49
CA PHE A 286 -9.33 21.47 13.89
C PHE A 286 -10.50 22.20 14.55
N LEU A 287 -10.37 23.52 14.69
CA LEU A 287 -11.21 24.37 15.52
C LEU A 287 -11.80 25.50 14.70
N GLU A 288 -12.97 25.96 15.13
CA GLU A 288 -13.50 27.25 14.71
C GLU A 288 -13.10 28.36 15.67
N GLN A 289 -13.06 29.59 15.16
CA GLN A 289 -12.93 30.79 15.99
C GLN A 289 -14.20 30.94 16.81
N PRO A 290 -14.12 30.97 18.15
CA PRO A 290 -15.30 31.22 18.95
C PRO A 290 -15.83 32.64 18.73
N GLU A 291 -17.15 32.81 18.69
CA GLU A 291 -17.80 34.14 18.55
C GLU A 291 -17.41 35.08 19.67
N ASN A 292 -17.31 34.57 20.90
CA ASN A 292 -16.88 35.34 22.07
C ASN A 292 -15.41 35.06 22.38
N LYS A 293 -14.55 36.06 22.27
CA LYS A 293 -13.11 35.98 22.60
C LYS A 293 -12.82 35.81 24.12
N SER A 294 -13.80 35.36 24.92
CA SER A 294 -13.69 35.26 26.36
C SER A 294 -12.75 34.17 26.87
N THR A 295 -12.29 33.29 26.02
CA THR A 295 -11.40 32.22 26.44
C THR A 295 -10.21 32.03 25.47
N SER A 296 -9.02 31.86 26.06
CA SER A 296 -7.81 31.44 25.32
C SER A 296 -7.60 29.92 25.29
N ARG A 297 -8.49 29.17 25.98
CA ARG A 297 -8.35 27.72 26.14
C ARG A 297 -8.89 26.97 24.90
N LYS A 298 -8.03 26.56 23.98
CA LYS A 298 -8.39 25.84 22.74
C LYS A 298 -9.29 24.60 22.94
N ARG A 299 -9.25 23.97 24.12
CA ARG A 299 -10.13 22.83 24.41
C ARG A 299 -11.62 23.19 24.40
N LEU A 300 -11.95 24.50 24.66
CA LEU A 300 -13.31 25.02 24.69
C LEU A 300 -13.77 25.62 23.35
N TYR A 301 -12.88 25.67 22.36
CA TYR A 301 -13.24 26.13 21.01
C TYR A 301 -14.13 25.11 20.33
N PRO A 302 -15.12 25.52 19.53
CA PRO A 302 -15.92 24.64 18.71
C PRO A 302 -15.01 23.84 17.77
N THR A 303 -15.40 22.63 17.47
CA THR A 303 -14.76 21.83 16.43
C THR A 303 -15.14 22.38 15.06
N TYR A 304 -14.19 22.46 14.13
CA TYR A 304 -14.45 22.82 12.75
C TYR A 304 -15.42 21.80 12.12
N PRO A 305 -16.61 22.23 11.62
CA PRO A 305 -17.67 21.30 11.25
C PRO A 305 -17.27 20.25 10.18
N PRO A 306 -16.50 20.60 9.12
CA PRO A 306 -16.03 19.57 8.18
C PRO A 306 -15.15 18.51 8.84
N TRP A 307 -14.35 18.86 9.86
CA TRP A 307 -13.56 17.89 10.63
C TRP A 307 -14.46 16.96 11.44
N GLU A 308 -15.53 17.49 12.04
CA GLU A 308 -16.47 16.68 12.81
C GLU A 308 -17.20 15.67 11.91
N LEU A 309 -17.67 16.11 10.74
CA LEU A 309 -18.32 15.23 9.75
C LEU A 309 -17.35 14.14 9.25
N PHE A 310 -16.11 14.51 8.93
CA PHE A 310 -15.09 13.56 8.53
C PHE A 310 -14.85 12.49 9.60
N MET A 311 -14.73 12.90 10.87
CA MET A 311 -14.49 11.99 11.98
C MET A 311 -15.67 11.04 12.25
N GLN A 312 -16.92 11.49 12.04
CA GLN A 312 -18.11 10.65 12.15
C GLN A 312 -18.20 9.59 11.04
N ASP A 313 -17.78 9.93 9.82
CA ASP A 313 -17.90 9.03 8.67
C ASP A 313 -16.70 8.06 8.55
N ILE A 314 -15.57 8.37 9.15
CA ILE A 314 -14.40 7.47 9.17
C ILE A 314 -14.71 6.16 9.92
N GLU A 315 -15.61 6.17 10.90
CA GLU A 315 -16.06 4.97 11.62
C GLU A 315 -16.72 3.94 10.71
N LYS A 316 -17.25 4.36 9.57
CA LYS A 316 -18.00 3.51 8.64
C LYS A 316 -17.11 2.88 7.56
N ILE A 317 -15.82 3.21 7.53
CA ILE A 317 -14.89 2.76 6.49
C ILE A 317 -14.37 1.39 6.84
N LYS A 318 -14.52 0.44 5.91
CA LYS A 318 -13.80 -0.82 5.96
C LYS A 318 -12.51 -0.74 5.14
N LEU A 319 -11.47 -1.48 5.55
CA LEU A 319 -10.26 -1.62 4.75
C LEU A 319 -10.65 -2.10 3.36
N THR A 320 -10.44 -1.25 2.39
CA THR A 320 -10.66 -1.62 0.99
C THR A 320 -9.31 -2.02 0.42
N ILE A 321 -9.12 -3.31 0.18
CA ILE A 321 -8.08 -3.76 -0.76
C ILE A 321 -8.55 -3.24 -2.12
N GLN A 322 -7.80 -2.33 -2.71
CA GLN A 322 -7.97 -1.93 -4.10
C GLN A 322 -6.79 -2.50 -4.90
N PRO A 323 -6.84 -3.80 -5.29
CA PRO A 323 -5.89 -4.28 -6.27
C PRO A 323 -5.98 -3.34 -7.47
N GLN A 324 -4.85 -2.90 -7.97
CA GLN A 324 -4.86 -2.19 -9.25
C GLN A 324 -5.67 -3.06 -10.21
N LYS A 325 -6.73 -2.49 -10.80
CA LYS A 325 -7.45 -3.18 -11.86
C LYS A 325 -6.42 -3.45 -12.94
N LYS A 326 -5.98 -4.70 -13.04
CA LYS A 326 -5.11 -5.13 -14.12
C LYS A 326 -5.92 -4.98 -15.39
N THR A 327 -5.67 -3.93 -16.13
CA THR A 327 -6.13 -3.85 -17.52
C THR A 327 -5.29 -4.81 -18.36
N LEU A 328 -5.81 -5.23 -19.49
CA LEU A 328 -5.04 -6.09 -20.40
C LEU A 328 -3.70 -5.44 -20.77
N ASP A 329 -3.68 -4.10 -20.97
CA ASP A 329 -2.49 -3.33 -21.28
C ASP A 329 -1.48 -3.32 -20.10
N SER A 330 -1.95 -3.21 -18.86
CA SER A 330 -1.06 -3.29 -17.69
C SER A 330 -0.46 -4.69 -17.49
N ILE A 331 -1.20 -5.74 -17.87
CA ILE A 331 -0.68 -7.11 -17.88
C ILE A 331 0.35 -7.27 -18.99
N TRP A 332 0.10 -6.69 -20.16
CA TRP A 332 1.03 -6.74 -21.28
C TRP A 332 2.35 -6.03 -20.96
N ASN A 333 2.30 -4.80 -20.46
CA ASN A 333 3.49 -4.04 -20.07
C ASN A 333 4.31 -4.77 -18.99
N TRP A 334 3.64 -5.43 -18.05
CA TRP A 334 4.30 -6.25 -17.05
C TRP A 334 4.94 -7.52 -17.68
N LEU A 335 4.24 -8.21 -18.58
CA LEU A 335 4.80 -9.37 -19.29
C LEU A 335 6.02 -8.96 -20.09
N GLU A 336 5.97 -7.84 -20.81
CA GLU A 336 7.05 -7.33 -21.64
C GLU A 336 8.28 -6.94 -20.81
N SER A 337 8.09 -6.15 -19.75
CA SER A 337 9.18 -5.61 -18.94
C SER A 337 9.77 -6.61 -17.94
N SER A 338 8.94 -7.46 -17.34
CA SER A 338 9.35 -8.26 -16.18
C SER A 338 9.42 -9.76 -16.46
N VAL A 339 8.60 -10.28 -17.37
CA VAL A 339 8.49 -11.71 -17.62
C VAL A 339 9.22 -12.17 -18.89
N ALA A 340 9.13 -11.37 -19.97
CA ALA A 340 9.72 -11.71 -21.26
C ALA A 340 11.24 -12.00 -21.21
N PRO A 341 12.07 -11.29 -20.41
CA PRO A 341 13.49 -11.64 -20.27
C PRO A 341 13.70 -13.07 -19.73
N SER A 342 12.88 -13.47 -18.73
CA SER A 342 12.93 -14.81 -18.16
C SER A 342 12.43 -15.88 -19.15
N LEU A 343 11.35 -15.59 -19.87
CA LEU A 343 10.86 -16.49 -20.92
C LEU A 343 11.89 -16.67 -22.05
N LYS A 344 12.60 -15.61 -22.41
CA LYS A 344 13.70 -15.67 -23.40
C LYS A 344 14.83 -16.59 -22.92
N LEU A 345 15.17 -16.54 -21.62
CA LEU A 345 16.15 -17.46 -21.05
C LEU A 345 15.69 -18.92 -21.18
N PHE A 346 14.44 -19.22 -20.78
CA PHE A 346 13.89 -20.57 -20.87
C PHE A 346 13.71 -21.04 -22.32
N SER A 347 13.41 -20.15 -23.26
CA SER A 347 13.42 -20.44 -24.68
C SER A 347 14.82 -20.89 -25.17
N LYS A 348 15.87 -20.16 -24.73
CA LYS A 348 17.26 -20.50 -25.08
C LYS A 348 17.74 -21.83 -24.46
N ILE A 349 17.34 -22.10 -23.21
CA ILE A 349 17.63 -23.43 -22.58
C ILE A 349 16.86 -24.51 -23.30
N GLY A 350 15.61 -24.27 -23.69
CA GLY A 350 14.79 -25.22 -24.43
C GLY A 350 15.36 -25.58 -25.80
N GLU A 351 16.03 -24.63 -26.48
CA GLU A 351 16.78 -24.91 -27.72
C GLU A 351 17.90 -25.96 -27.49
N LEU A 352 18.57 -25.91 -26.31
CA LEU A 352 19.63 -26.87 -25.94
C LEU A 352 19.07 -28.23 -25.54
N ASP A 353 17.96 -28.24 -24.83
CA ASP A 353 17.34 -29.44 -24.28
C ASP A 353 16.32 -30.08 -25.26
N ASN A 354 16.09 -29.46 -26.42
CA ASN A 354 15.06 -29.83 -27.38
C ASN A 354 13.66 -29.93 -26.73
N CYS A 355 13.33 -28.98 -25.86
CA CYS A 355 12.09 -28.94 -25.09
C CYS A 355 11.52 -27.51 -25.08
N ASP A 356 10.23 -27.33 -25.39
CA ASP A 356 9.57 -26.02 -25.24
C ASP A 356 9.06 -25.83 -23.81
N TYR A 357 9.95 -25.35 -22.95
CA TYR A 357 9.63 -25.05 -21.56
C TYR A 357 8.54 -23.98 -21.40
N ILE A 358 8.41 -23.05 -22.35
CA ILE A 358 7.38 -22.00 -22.31
C ILE A 358 6.01 -22.64 -22.55
N GLN A 359 5.90 -23.50 -23.55
CA GLN A 359 4.66 -24.21 -23.83
C GLN A 359 4.24 -25.10 -22.65
N VAL A 360 5.18 -25.81 -22.03
CA VAL A 360 4.93 -26.62 -20.84
C VAL A 360 4.38 -25.75 -19.69
N LEU A 361 4.95 -24.56 -19.45
CA LEU A 361 4.46 -23.62 -18.42
C LEU A 361 3.04 -23.13 -18.73
N ILE A 362 2.75 -22.82 -20.00
CA ILE A 362 1.43 -22.34 -20.44
C ILE A 362 0.37 -23.45 -20.25
N GLU A 363 0.69 -24.68 -20.61
CA GLU A 363 -0.24 -25.81 -20.49
C GLU A 363 -0.57 -26.18 -19.04
N GLN A 364 0.39 -25.99 -18.13
CA GLN A 364 0.20 -26.23 -16.71
C GLN A 364 -0.53 -25.07 -16.00
N ALA A 365 -0.55 -23.88 -16.62
CA ALA A 365 -1.14 -22.70 -16.02
C ALA A 365 -2.67 -22.76 -16.05
N LYS A 366 -3.30 -22.23 -14.99
CA LYS A 366 -4.76 -22.06 -14.93
C LYS A 366 -5.07 -20.57 -14.79
N MET A 367 -5.94 -20.07 -15.65
CA MET A 367 -6.47 -18.72 -15.51
C MET A 367 -7.38 -18.63 -14.27
N ASN A 368 -7.24 -17.55 -13.51
CA ASN A 368 -8.17 -17.23 -12.44
C ASN A 368 -9.40 -16.48 -12.98
N ASP A 369 -10.44 -16.32 -12.15
CA ASP A 369 -11.72 -15.72 -12.54
C ASP A 369 -11.56 -14.29 -13.13
N THR A 370 -10.60 -13.51 -12.62
CA THR A 370 -10.30 -12.17 -13.15
C THR A 370 -9.72 -12.24 -14.56
N GLN A 371 -8.80 -13.17 -14.81
CA GLN A 371 -8.19 -13.37 -16.13
C GLN A 371 -9.22 -13.92 -17.13
N ILE A 372 -10.08 -14.83 -16.70
CA ILE A 372 -11.20 -15.34 -17.53
C ILE A 372 -12.11 -14.19 -17.91
N LYS A 373 -12.48 -13.32 -16.96
CA LYS A 373 -13.32 -12.15 -17.22
C LYS A 373 -12.66 -11.17 -18.21
N ILE A 374 -11.37 -10.86 -18.03
CA ILE A 374 -10.62 -10.02 -18.98
C ILE A 374 -10.62 -10.62 -20.38
N TYR A 375 -10.46 -11.93 -20.50
CA TYR A 375 -10.49 -12.65 -21.78
C TYR A 375 -11.87 -12.58 -22.43
N GLU A 376 -12.95 -12.81 -21.68
CA GLU A 376 -14.32 -12.71 -22.20
C GLU A 376 -14.70 -11.26 -22.61
N ASP A 377 -14.25 -10.27 -21.86
CA ASP A 377 -14.45 -8.87 -22.19
C ASP A 377 -13.67 -8.47 -23.45
N TYR A 378 -12.44 -8.98 -23.60
CA TYR A 378 -11.64 -8.77 -24.82
C TYR A 378 -12.28 -9.42 -26.05
N LYS A 379 -12.78 -10.65 -25.93
CA LYS A 379 -13.46 -11.38 -26.99
C LYS A 379 -14.67 -10.64 -27.53
N LYS A 380 -15.36 -9.85 -26.68
CA LYS A 380 -16.53 -9.02 -27.05
C LYS A 380 -16.14 -7.66 -27.62
N SER A 381 -14.87 -7.27 -27.53
CA SER A 381 -14.39 -5.98 -27.98
C SER A 381 -13.83 -6.08 -29.40
N SER A 382 -14.22 -5.14 -30.30
CA SER A 382 -13.65 -5.01 -31.65
C SER A 382 -12.37 -4.16 -31.63
N LYS A 383 -11.46 -4.36 -30.64
CA LYS A 383 -10.27 -3.54 -30.47
C LYS A 383 -9.07 -4.10 -31.23
N LEU A 384 -8.14 -3.20 -31.59
CA LEU A 384 -6.85 -3.54 -32.19
C LEU A 384 -6.05 -4.54 -31.34
N PRO A 385 -5.19 -5.37 -31.95
CA PRO A 385 -4.26 -6.25 -31.24
C PRO A 385 -3.46 -5.48 -30.18
N ILE A 386 -3.14 -6.10 -29.07
CA ILE A 386 -2.45 -5.47 -27.93
C ILE A 386 -1.10 -4.90 -28.36
N THR A 387 -0.40 -5.57 -29.26
CA THR A 387 0.89 -5.13 -29.82
C THR A 387 0.82 -3.86 -30.66
N GLU A 388 -0.35 -3.49 -31.16
CA GLU A 388 -0.55 -2.29 -31.96
C GLU A 388 -0.99 -1.08 -31.10
N ARG A 389 -1.39 -1.32 -29.83
CA ARG A 389 -1.83 -0.26 -28.91
C ARG A 389 -0.69 0.47 -28.25
N SER A 390 0.45 -0.18 -28.05
CA SER A 390 1.62 0.39 -27.38
C SER A 390 2.38 1.42 -28.22
N TYR A 391 2.04 1.58 -29.49
CA TYR A 391 2.66 2.56 -30.39
C TYR A 391 1.81 3.81 -30.65
N SER A 392 0.54 3.86 -30.23
CA SER A 392 -0.35 4.99 -30.49
C SER A 392 -0.37 6.08 -29.40
N ASP A 393 0.27 5.82 -28.24
CA ASP A 393 0.27 6.77 -27.11
C ASP A 393 1.56 7.63 -27.05
N ASN A 394 2.40 7.61 -28.10
CA ASN A 394 3.64 8.38 -28.20
C ASN A 394 3.72 9.29 -29.44
N GLU A 395 2.57 9.68 -30.04
CA GLU A 395 2.51 10.78 -31.03
C GLU A 395 1.80 12.02 -30.49
#